data_026b18179e3faf378f3df6e6136f2903
#
_entry.id   026b18179e3faf378f3df6e6136f2903
#
_cell.length_a   1.000
_cell.length_b   1.000
_cell.length_c   1.000
_cell.angle_alpha   90.00
_cell.angle_beta   90.00
_cell.angle_gamma   90.00
#
_symmetry.space_group_name_H-M   'P 1'
#
loop_
_entity.id
_entity.type
_entity.pdbx_description
1 polymer ?
#
loop_
_entity_poly.entity_id
_entity_poly.type
_entity_poly.pdbx_seq_one_letter_code
_entity_poly.pdbx_strand_id
1 'polypeptide(L)'
;MPTVVTDDSVTLSYIDEGTGPAVVLVAGFCAPASTWALQQKALVANGYRVLALDRRGHGTSEAPTHGASMERHGRDVANFLSEVSVDEAVLIGGSMGASTVWSYVSQFGTDRVRAIVSVDQTPKMANSADWANGFYGLTESNRTTFFDNGIPDTGHGRPQWKSVPSLVKLVLALRTMPKMASPDTPPMKALLADHAAQDWRATIAGIDRPYLMVAGRDSQFWPAAHASESVDLNPLGRSVVLENCGHAANMDRPKEFNAAMLEFLDSIE
;
A
#
# COMPACT_ATOMS: atom_id res chain seq x y z
N MET A 1 13.39 -10.96 13.03
CA MET A 1 12.32 -9.95 12.92
C MET A 1 11.39 -10.15 14.11
N PRO A 2 10.95 -9.09 14.78
CA PRO A 2 9.92 -9.17 15.80
C PRO A 2 8.59 -9.63 15.22
N THR A 3 7.68 -10.07 16.08
CA THR A 3 6.36 -10.58 15.69
C THR A 3 5.29 -10.06 16.63
N VAL A 4 4.06 -9.96 16.15
CA VAL A 4 2.85 -9.75 16.93
C VAL A 4 1.86 -10.87 16.64
N VAL A 5 0.91 -11.10 17.54
CA VAL A 5 -0.16 -12.10 17.36
C VAL A 5 -1.49 -11.36 17.26
N THR A 6 -2.24 -11.62 16.21
CA THR A 6 -3.56 -11.02 15.99
C THR A 6 -4.65 -11.67 16.85
N ASP A 7 -5.82 -11.05 16.93
CA ASP A 7 -6.98 -11.53 17.69
C ASP A 7 -7.51 -12.90 17.19
N ASP A 8 -7.18 -13.29 15.95
CA ASP A 8 -7.48 -14.61 15.38
C ASP A 8 -6.27 -15.55 15.41
N SER A 9 -5.27 -15.26 16.27
CA SER A 9 -4.09 -16.08 16.55
C SER A 9 -3.12 -16.25 15.37
N VAL A 10 -3.09 -15.32 14.42
CA VAL A 10 -2.14 -15.32 13.30
C VAL A 10 -0.91 -14.50 13.68
N THR A 11 0.28 -15.06 13.45
CA THR A 11 1.56 -14.40 13.72
C THR A 11 1.96 -13.51 12.55
N LEU A 12 2.12 -12.20 12.80
CA LEU A 12 2.61 -11.24 11.83
C LEU A 12 4.03 -10.81 12.18
N SER A 13 4.91 -10.82 11.20
CA SER A 13 6.29 -10.35 11.31
C SER A 13 6.40 -8.91 10.89
N TYR A 14 7.35 -8.17 11.45
CA TYR A 14 7.59 -6.79 11.05
C TYR A 14 9.06 -6.39 11.24
N ILE A 15 9.45 -5.29 10.61
CA ILE A 15 10.72 -4.61 10.82
C ILE A 15 10.44 -3.44 11.77
N ASP A 16 11.32 -3.19 12.74
CA ASP A 16 11.26 -2.07 13.68
C ASP A 16 12.64 -1.42 13.73
N GLU A 17 12.77 -0.21 13.19
CA GLU A 17 14.04 0.50 13.08
C GLU A 17 13.87 1.97 13.40
N GLY A 18 14.91 2.57 13.99
CA GLY A 18 14.92 3.99 14.34
C GLY A 18 14.17 4.30 15.63
N THR A 19 14.06 5.58 15.91
CA THR A 19 13.38 6.14 17.10
C THR A 19 12.67 7.43 16.70
N GLY A 20 11.67 7.87 17.48
CA GLY A 20 10.90 9.09 17.21
C GLY A 20 9.46 8.81 16.76
N PRO A 21 8.80 9.75 16.04
CA PRO A 21 7.44 9.56 15.58
C PRO A 21 7.31 8.31 14.72
N ALA A 22 6.23 7.55 14.93
CA ALA A 22 6.04 6.27 14.27
C ALA A 22 5.52 6.42 12.84
N VAL A 23 6.13 5.66 11.92
CA VAL A 23 5.67 5.47 10.53
C VAL A 23 5.46 3.99 10.28
N VAL A 24 4.25 3.59 9.93
CA VAL A 24 3.91 2.21 9.57
C VAL A 24 3.87 2.07 8.05
N LEU A 25 4.66 1.13 7.52
CA LEU A 25 4.74 0.83 6.10
C LEU A 25 4.00 -0.47 5.79
N VAL A 26 3.06 -0.42 4.86
CA VAL A 26 2.22 -1.57 4.44
C VAL A 26 2.44 -1.83 2.96
N ALA A 27 3.04 -2.98 2.63
CA ALA A 27 3.37 -3.35 1.26
C ALA A 27 2.14 -3.84 0.46
N GLY A 28 2.27 -3.83 -0.87
CA GLY A 28 1.23 -4.25 -1.81
C GLY A 28 1.00 -5.77 -1.88
N PHE A 29 0.23 -6.19 -2.87
CA PHE A 29 -0.08 -7.59 -3.14
C PHE A 29 1.19 -8.40 -3.41
N CYS A 30 1.33 -9.55 -2.76
CA CYS A 30 2.49 -10.44 -2.79
C CYS A 30 3.81 -9.85 -2.27
N ALA A 31 3.90 -8.56 -2.00
CA ALA A 31 5.14 -7.89 -1.64
C ALA A 31 5.42 -7.97 -0.13
N PRO A 32 6.66 -8.33 0.27
CA PRO A 32 7.08 -8.27 1.67
C PRO A 32 7.41 -6.84 2.11
N ALA A 33 7.43 -6.61 3.42
CA ALA A 33 7.83 -5.35 4.05
C ALA A 33 9.20 -4.84 3.58
N SER A 34 10.12 -5.75 3.26
CA SER A 34 11.45 -5.41 2.77
C SER A 34 11.47 -4.63 1.43
N THR A 35 10.35 -4.61 0.68
CA THR A 35 10.25 -3.76 -0.54
C THR A 35 10.29 -2.27 -0.21
N TRP A 36 10.11 -1.89 1.04
CA TRP A 36 10.22 -0.54 1.55
C TRP A 36 11.64 -0.14 2.04
N ALA A 37 12.66 -0.98 1.85
CA ALA A 37 14.00 -0.77 2.42
C ALA A 37 14.62 0.61 2.10
N LEU A 38 14.33 1.18 0.93
CA LEU A 38 14.83 2.49 0.54
C LEU A 38 14.10 3.64 1.27
N GLN A 39 12.83 3.44 1.61
CA GLN A 39 12.03 4.37 2.41
C GLN A 39 12.36 4.25 3.90
N GLN A 40 12.51 3.03 4.41
CA GLN A 40 12.95 2.76 5.78
C GLN A 40 14.23 3.53 6.08
N LYS A 41 15.25 3.37 5.22
CA LYS A 41 16.51 4.09 5.37
C LYS A 41 16.36 5.61 5.37
N ALA A 42 15.51 6.15 4.48
CA ALA A 42 15.27 7.59 4.40
C ALA A 42 14.55 8.11 5.65
N LEU A 43 13.51 7.43 6.11
CA LEU A 43 12.71 7.80 7.29
C LEU A 43 13.55 7.73 8.57
N VAL A 44 14.30 6.64 8.78
CA VAL A 44 15.20 6.50 9.94
C VAL A 44 16.26 7.62 9.97
N ALA A 45 16.83 7.96 8.79
CA ALA A 45 17.82 9.05 8.69
C ALA A 45 17.21 10.43 8.98
N ASN A 46 15.88 10.58 8.92
CA ASN A 46 15.14 11.79 9.26
C ASN A 46 14.44 11.71 10.64
N GLY A 47 14.86 10.80 11.51
CA GLY A 47 14.43 10.74 12.91
C GLY A 47 13.09 10.07 13.16
N TYR A 48 12.59 9.23 12.25
CA TYR A 48 11.36 8.45 12.44
C TYR A 48 11.65 7.05 12.96
N ARG A 49 10.73 6.50 13.77
CA ARG A 49 10.65 5.07 14.03
C ARG A 49 9.84 4.42 12.92
N VAL A 50 10.42 3.47 12.22
CA VAL A 50 9.81 2.81 11.06
C VAL A 50 9.39 1.39 11.41
N LEU A 51 8.12 1.10 11.25
CA LEU A 51 7.49 -0.18 11.48
C LEU A 51 6.98 -0.72 10.14
N ALA A 52 7.71 -1.63 9.49
CA ALA A 52 7.28 -2.18 8.21
C ALA A 52 6.68 -3.57 8.40
N LEU A 53 5.37 -3.67 8.15
CA LEU A 53 4.55 -4.86 8.41
C LEU A 53 4.57 -5.82 7.22
N ASP A 54 4.95 -7.08 7.45
CA ASP A 54 4.57 -8.19 6.59
C ASP A 54 3.10 -8.55 6.88
N ARG A 55 2.19 -8.29 5.93
CA ARG A 55 0.77 -8.63 6.10
C ARG A 55 0.59 -10.15 6.17
N ARG A 56 -0.52 -10.66 6.71
CA ARG A 56 -0.84 -12.10 6.64
C ARG A 56 -0.66 -12.64 5.23
N GLY A 57 -0.05 -13.81 5.08
CA GLY A 57 0.25 -14.43 3.79
C GLY A 57 1.41 -13.80 3.02
N HIS A 58 2.08 -12.77 3.55
CA HIS A 58 3.17 -12.06 2.88
C HIS A 58 4.48 -12.17 3.67
N GLY A 59 5.61 -12.08 2.96
CA GLY A 59 6.95 -12.05 3.54
C GLY A 59 7.23 -13.24 4.45
N THR A 60 7.43 -12.97 5.74
CA THR A 60 7.71 -13.96 6.78
C THR A 60 6.55 -14.12 7.77
N SER A 61 5.45 -13.40 7.59
CA SER A 61 4.22 -13.60 8.35
C SER A 61 3.58 -14.93 8.04
N GLU A 62 2.79 -15.43 8.99
CA GLU A 62 2.01 -16.64 8.81
C GLU A 62 1.04 -16.51 7.63
N ALA A 63 0.84 -17.61 6.90
CA ALA A 63 -0.05 -17.71 5.74
C ALA A 63 -1.24 -18.63 6.05
N PRO A 64 -2.25 -18.13 6.79
CA PRO A 64 -3.41 -18.93 7.14
C PRO A 64 -4.30 -19.16 5.92
N THR A 65 -5.17 -20.17 6.00
CA THR A 65 -6.16 -20.46 4.96
C THR A 65 -7.45 -19.63 5.10
N HIS A 66 -7.54 -18.80 6.15
CA HIS A 66 -8.67 -17.91 6.45
C HIS A 66 -8.26 -16.44 6.48
N GLY A 67 -9.22 -15.54 6.53
CA GLY A 67 -8.97 -14.10 6.66
C GLY A 67 -8.44 -13.43 5.38
N ALA A 68 -8.73 -14.01 4.23
CA ALA A 68 -8.34 -13.48 2.92
C ALA A 68 -9.33 -12.39 2.46
N SER A 69 -9.47 -11.31 3.23
CA SER A 69 -10.31 -10.15 2.92
C SER A 69 -9.66 -8.84 3.33
N MET A 70 -10.02 -7.76 2.66
CA MET A 70 -9.52 -6.43 3.00
C MET A 70 -9.97 -6.00 4.40
N GLU A 71 -11.18 -6.40 4.82
CA GLU A 71 -11.67 -6.18 6.18
C GLU A 71 -10.71 -6.78 7.21
N ARG A 72 -10.30 -8.05 7.03
CA ARG A 72 -9.39 -8.71 7.96
C ARG A 72 -8.00 -8.06 7.95
N HIS A 73 -7.48 -7.68 6.78
CA HIS A 73 -6.20 -6.98 6.68
C HIS A 73 -6.22 -5.60 7.37
N GLY A 74 -7.35 -4.87 7.31
CA GLY A 74 -7.52 -3.62 8.08
C GLY A 74 -7.52 -3.87 9.59
N ARG A 75 -8.20 -4.94 10.06
CA ARG A 75 -8.19 -5.35 11.46
C ARG A 75 -6.80 -5.79 11.93
N ASP A 76 -6.00 -6.42 11.06
CA ASP A 76 -4.61 -6.75 11.37
C ASP A 76 -3.76 -5.51 11.64
N VAL A 77 -3.98 -4.42 10.92
CA VAL A 77 -3.32 -3.14 11.23
C VAL A 77 -3.72 -2.61 12.61
N ALA A 78 -5.00 -2.73 13.00
CA ALA A 78 -5.46 -2.34 14.33
C ALA A 78 -4.80 -3.20 15.44
N ASN A 79 -4.76 -4.51 15.27
CA ASN A 79 -4.07 -5.41 16.19
C ASN A 79 -2.57 -5.07 16.26
N PHE A 80 -1.94 -4.86 15.12
CA PHE A 80 -0.53 -4.48 15.02
C PHE A 80 -0.22 -3.21 15.82
N LEU A 81 -0.95 -2.11 15.57
CA LEU A 81 -0.75 -0.84 16.27
C LEU A 81 -0.91 -1.01 17.80
N SER A 82 -1.84 -1.84 18.24
CA SER A 82 -2.05 -2.11 19.67
C SER A 82 -0.88 -2.88 20.28
N GLU A 83 -0.43 -3.93 19.62
CA GLU A 83 0.66 -4.80 20.12
C GLU A 83 2.03 -4.08 20.15
N VAL A 84 2.32 -3.21 19.17
CA VAL A 84 3.56 -2.44 19.15
C VAL A 84 3.53 -1.18 20.02
N SER A 85 2.41 -0.97 20.76
CA SER A 85 2.19 0.17 21.65
C SER A 85 2.46 1.52 20.98
N VAL A 86 1.92 1.71 19.78
CA VAL A 86 1.97 2.97 19.04
C VAL A 86 0.63 3.67 19.18
N ASP A 87 0.61 4.80 19.88
CA ASP A 87 -0.62 5.59 20.11
C ASP A 87 -1.07 6.30 18.84
N GLU A 88 -0.12 6.85 18.07
CA GLU A 88 -0.37 7.55 16.82
C GLU A 88 0.74 7.27 15.81
N ALA A 89 0.40 7.06 14.54
CA ALA A 89 1.35 6.82 13.47
C ALA A 89 0.96 7.50 12.16
N VAL A 90 1.96 7.78 11.32
CA VAL A 90 1.74 7.95 9.89
C VAL A 90 1.59 6.56 9.25
N LEU A 91 0.52 6.36 8.49
CA LEU A 91 0.28 5.11 7.78
C LEU A 91 0.61 5.27 6.29
N ILE A 92 1.57 4.52 5.79
CA ILE A 92 1.98 4.54 4.38
C ILE A 92 1.68 3.19 3.74
N GLY A 93 0.77 3.18 2.77
CA GLY A 93 0.39 1.97 2.04
C GLY A 93 0.71 2.05 0.56
N GLY A 94 1.32 1.01 -0.01
CA GLY A 94 1.55 0.90 -1.45
C GLY A 94 0.58 -0.10 -2.09
N SER A 95 -0.06 0.26 -3.22
CA SER A 95 -0.99 -0.63 -3.93
C SER A 95 -2.05 -1.19 -2.97
N MET A 96 -2.29 -2.48 -2.92
CA MET A 96 -3.20 -3.13 -1.95
C MET A 96 -2.89 -2.76 -0.49
N GLY A 97 -1.66 -2.35 -0.15
CA GLY A 97 -1.32 -1.81 1.16
C GLY A 97 -2.06 -0.51 1.49
N ALA A 98 -2.28 0.36 0.50
CA ALA A 98 -3.11 1.56 0.66
C ALA A 98 -4.56 1.19 0.96
N SER A 99 -5.12 0.21 0.23
CA SER A 99 -6.46 -0.32 0.51
C SER A 99 -6.55 -0.97 1.89
N THR A 100 -5.46 -1.59 2.38
CA THR A 100 -5.39 -2.10 3.74
C THR A 100 -5.48 -0.97 4.77
N VAL A 101 -4.80 0.17 4.52
CA VAL A 101 -4.91 1.37 5.37
C VAL A 101 -6.32 1.95 5.32
N TRP A 102 -6.93 2.06 4.13
CA TRP A 102 -8.32 2.54 4.02
C TRP A 102 -9.31 1.61 4.72
N SER A 103 -9.10 0.30 4.63
CA SER A 103 -9.90 -0.69 5.37
C SER A 103 -9.75 -0.53 6.89
N TYR A 104 -8.53 -0.25 7.38
CA TYR A 104 -8.33 0.09 8.79
C TYR A 104 -9.14 1.34 9.17
N VAL A 105 -9.02 2.43 8.41
CA VAL A 105 -9.73 3.69 8.68
C VAL A 105 -11.24 3.51 8.66
N SER A 106 -11.78 2.74 7.70
CA SER A 106 -13.22 2.50 7.59
C SER A 106 -13.81 1.76 8.80
N GLN A 107 -13.00 0.93 9.48
CA GLN A 107 -13.45 0.12 10.62
C GLN A 107 -13.17 0.78 11.98
N PHE A 108 -12.05 1.51 12.09
CA PHE A 108 -11.52 1.98 13.36
C PHE A 108 -11.36 3.51 13.44
N GLY A 109 -11.65 4.23 12.36
CA GLY A 109 -11.46 5.68 12.30
C GLY A 109 -10.00 6.11 12.25
N THR A 110 -9.75 7.36 12.60
CA THR A 110 -8.47 8.04 12.45
C THR A 110 -7.81 8.45 13.77
N ASP A 111 -8.35 8.05 14.92
CA ASP A 111 -7.86 8.49 16.25
C ASP A 111 -6.37 8.16 16.48
N ARG A 112 -5.88 7.09 15.88
CA ARG A 112 -4.47 6.66 15.96
C ARG A 112 -3.68 6.98 14.68
N VAL A 113 -4.19 7.87 13.85
CA VAL A 113 -3.59 8.22 12.57
C VAL A 113 -3.17 9.68 12.56
N ARG A 114 -1.87 9.94 12.47
CA ARG A 114 -1.31 11.29 12.29
C ARG A 114 -1.50 11.80 10.87
N ALA A 115 -1.23 10.94 9.89
CA ALA A 115 -1.39 11.22 8.46
C ALA A 115 -1.42 9.91 7.66
N ILE A 116 -1.84 9.99 6.40
CA ILE A 116 -1.86 8.86 5.48
C ILE A 116 -1.11 9.20 4.20
N VAL A 117 -0.30 8.24 3.70
CA VAL A 117 0.30 8.29 2.37
C VAL A 117 -0.11 7.04 1.59
N SER A 118 -0.83 7.22 0.50
CA SER A 118 -1.20 6.14 -0.41
C SER A 118 -0.35 6.19 -1.68
N VAL A 119 0.20 5.06 -2.08
CA VAL A 119 1.13 4.97 -3.21
C VAL A 119 0.53 4.10 -4.30
N ASP A 120 0.19 4.75 -5.39
CA ASP A 120 -0.30 4.18 -6.65
C ASP A 120 -1.38 3.10 -6.45
N GLN A 121 -2.51 3.52 -5.87
CA GLN A 121 -3.70 2.70 -5.67
C GLN A 121 -4.96 3.51 -5.95
N THR A 122 -5.79 3.03 -6.87
CA THR A 122 -7.13 3.58 -7.11
C THR A 122 -8.09 3.18 -5.98
N PRO A 123 -8.99 4.06 -5.52
CA PRO A 123 -9.93 3.73 -4.46
C PRO A 123 -11.02 2.72 -4.89
N LYS A 124 -11.32 2.66 -6.17
CA LYS A 124 -12.24 1.69 -6.77
C LYS A 124 -11.59 1.08 -8.00
N MET A 125 -11.42 -0.25 -8.00
CA MET A 125 -10.75 -0.93 -9.11
C MET A 125 -11.67 -1.12 -10.32
N ALA A 126 -12.96 -1.37 -10.12
CA ALA A 126 -13.90 -1.54 -11.22
C ALA A 126 -14.28 -0.19 -11.83
N ASN A 127 -14.05 -0.04 -13.15
CA ASN A 127 -14.52 1.14 -13.89
C ASN A 127 -16.05 1.15 -13.97
N SER A 128 -16.62 2.35 -13.88
CA SER A 128 -18.06 2.59 -13.92
C SER A 128 -18.34 3.99 -14.48
N ALA A 129 -19.61 4.34 -14.69
CA ALA A 129 -19.98 5.67 -15.20
C ALA A 129 -19.53 6.82 -14.27
N ASP A 130 -19.40 6.57 -12.98
CA ASP A 130 -19.00 7.52 -11.94
C ASP A 130 -17.53 7.39 -11.52
N TRP A 131 -16.75 6.47 -12.12
CA TRP A 131 -15.33 6.29 -11.87
C TRP A 131 -14.62 5.65 -13.06
N ALA A 132 -13.81 6.43 -13.77
CA ALA A 132 -13.07 5.98 -14.96
C ALA A 132 -11.58 5.68 -14.71
N ASN A 133 -11.10 5.85 -13.46
CA ASN A 133 -9.69 5.66 -13.06
C ASN A 133 -9.45 4.32 -12.34
N GLY A 134 -10.27 3.33 -12.64
CA GLY A 134 -10.09 1.97 -12.15
C GLY A 134 -9.01 1.20 -12.91
N PHE A 135 -8.90 -0.08 -12.61
CA PHE A 135 -7.95 -0.98 -13.28
C PHE A 135 -8.30 -1.08 -14.77
N TYR A 136 -7.29 -0.98 -15.64
CA TYR A 136 -7.50 -1.05 -17.08
C TYR A 136 -8.21 -2.34 -17.48
N GLY A 137 -9.34 -2.21 -18.17
CA GLY A 137 -10.16 -3.33 -18.62
C GLY A 137 -11.08 -3.96 -17.57
N LEU A 138 -10.95 -3.61 -16.28
CA LEU A 138 -11.84 -4.10 -15.24
C LEU A 138 -13.11 -3.24 -15.18
N THR A 139 -14.26 -3.89 -15.20
CA THR A 139 -15.59 -3.26 -15.11
C THR A 139 -16.46 -4.02 -14.13
N GLU A 140 -17.60 -3.46 -13.73
CA GLU A 140 -18.56 -4.17 -12.88
C GLU A 140 -19.06 -5.48 -13.52
N SER A 141 -19.16 -5.53 -14.86
CA SER A 141 -19.67 -6.71 -15.56
C SER A 141 -18.71 -7.90 -15.62
N ASN A 142 -17.39 -7.67 -15.55
CA ASN A 142 -16.38 -8.73 -15.62
C ASN A 142 -15.64 -8.95 -14.30
N ARG A 143 -15.96 -8.20 -13.23
CA ARG A 143 -15.25 -8.17 -11.95
C ARG A 143 -15.06 -9.55 -11.32
N THR A 144 -16.04 -10.43 -11.43
CA THR A 144 -16.02 -11.76 -10.81
C THR A 144 -15.05 -12.74 -11.44
N THR A 145 -14.66 -12.52 -12.69
CA THR A 145 -13.80 -13.44 -13.45
C THR A 145 -12.51 -12.80 -13.96
N PHE A 146 -12.37 -11.49 -13.82
CA PHE A 146 -11.26 -10.73 -14.42
C PHE A 146 -9.88 -11.20 -13.94
N PHE A 147 -9.77 -11.60 -12.68
CA PHE A 147 -8.52 -12.05 -12.08
C PHE A 147 -8.40 -13.58 -11.93
N ASP A 148 -9.27 -14.39 -12.54
CA ASP A 148 -9.23 -15.86 -12.44
C ASP A 148 -7.88 -16.44 -12.88
N ASN A 149 -7.25 -15.82 -13.89
CA ASN A 149 -5.94 -16.18 -14.42
C ASN A 149 -4.79 -15.30 -13.89
N GLY A 150 -5.00 -14.64 -12.75
CA GLY A 150 -4.04 -13.71 -12.18
C GLY A 150 -4.19 -12.27 -12.71
N ILE A 151 -3.21 -11.42 -12.43
CA ILE A 151 -3.20 -10.03 -12.89
C ILE A 151 -2.79 -10.00 -14.38
N PRO A 152 -3.68 -9.55 -15.28
CA PRO A 152 -3.37 -9.54 -16.71
C PRO A 152 -2.35 -8.45 -17.08
N ASP A 153 -1.64 -8.65 -18.18
CA ASP A 153 -0.95 -7.55 -18.85
C ASP A 153 -1.99 -6.61 -19.45
N THR A 154 -1.98 -5.37 -19.01
CA THR A 154 -2.95 -4.36 -19.44
C THR A 154 -2.58 -3.72 -20.78
N GLY A 155 -1.35 -3.90 -21.27
CA GLY A 155 -0.80 -3.21 -22.42
C GLY A 155 -0.52 -1.71 -22.16
N HIS A 156 -0.69 -1.23 -20.94
CA HIS A 156 -0.49 0.17 -20.54
C HIS A 156 0.78 0.35 -19.71
N GLY A 157 1.19 1.60 -19.60
CA GLY A 157 2.20 2.07 -18.67
C GLY A 157 3.64 1.71 -19.02
N ARG A 158 4.47 1.75 -18.00
CA ARG A 158 5.92 1.56 -18.14
C ARG A 158 6.25 0.08 -18.37
N PRO A 159 6.98 -0.29 -19.44
CA PRO A 159 7.43 -1.66 -19.64
C PRO A 159 8.25 -2.18 -18.45
N GLN A 160 7.98 -3.42 -18.02
CA GLN A 160 8.59 -4.02 -16.81
C GLN A 160 10.13 -4.01 -16.84
N TRP A 161 10.76 -4.18 -18.03
CA TRP A 161 12.21 -4.15 -18.14
C TRP A 161 12.84 -2.81 -17.73
N LYS A 162 12.08 -1.70 -17.79
CA LYS A 162 12.53 -0.38 -17.32
C LYS A 162 12.62 -0.29 -15.79
N SER A 163 11.96 -1.20 -15.06
CA SER A 163 12.04 -1.30 -13.60
C SER A 163 13.18 -2.17 -13.09
N VAL A 164 13.90 -2.89 -13.98
CA VAL A 164 15.06 -3.72 -13.61
C VAL A 164 16.14 -2.94 -12.84
N PRO A 165 16.55 -1.70 -13.24
CA PRO A 165 17.53 -0.94 -12.45
C PRO A 165 17.07 -0.63 -11.03
N SER A 166 15.78 -0.43 -10.82
CA SER A 166 15.18 -0.18 -9.50
C SER A 166 15.20 -1.44 -8.64
N LEU A 167 14.88 -2.58 -9.23
CA LEU A 167 14.99 -3.88 -8.55
C LEU A 167 16.44 -4.17 -8.16
N VAL A 168 17.41 -3.89 -9.03
CA VAL A 168 18.84 -4.04 -8.71
C VAL A 168 19.23 -3.17 -7.52
N LYS A 169 18.79 -1.91 -7.46
CA LYS A 169 19.05 -1.03 -6.31
C LYS A 169 18.47 -1.60 -5.02
N LEU A 170 17.24 -2.11 -5.07
CA LEU A 170 16.59 -2.75 -3.92
C LEU A 170 17.37 -3.98 -3.47
N VAL A 171 17.74 -4.87 -4.38
CA VAL A 171 18.53 -6.08 -4.09
C VAL A 171 19.90 -5.75 -3.49
N LEU A 172 20.56 -4.71 -4.00
CA LEU A 172 21.82 -4.22 -3.44
C LEU A 172 21.65 -3.67 -2.02
N ALA A 173 20.55 -2.96 -1.77
CA ALA A 173 20.24 -2.44 -0.44
C ALA A 173 19.95 -3.56 0.57
N LEU A 174 19.22 -4.59 0.15
CA LEU A 174 18.83 -5.75 0.96
C LEU A 174 19.91 -6.83 1.05
N ARG A 175 20.87 -6.87 0.08
CA ARG A 175 21.83 -7.97 -0.13
C ARG A 175 21.18 -9.33 -0.38
N THR A 176 19.91 -9.36 -0.70
CA THR A 176 19.11 -10.55 -1.01
C THR A 176 17.91 -10.20 -1.87
N MET A 177 17.31 -11.18 -2.53
CA MET A 177 16.04 -10.99 -3.23
C MET A 177 14.87 -10.93 -2.22
N PRO A 178 13.93 -9.99 -2.36
CA PRO A 178 12.70 -10.00 -1.58
C PRO A 178 11.92 -11.32 -1.78
N LYS A 179 11.45 -11.91 -0.70
CA LYS A 179 10.63 -13.13 -0.76
C LYS A 179 9.18 -12.76 -1.07
N MET A 180 8.84 -12.71 -2.35
CA MET A 180 7.46 -12.48 -2.79
C MET A 180 6.57 -13.67 -2.43
N ALA A 181 5.32 -13.41 -2.04
CA ALA A 181 4.32 -14.46 -1.89
C ALA A 181 3.85 -14.96 -3.26
N SER A 182 3.41 -16.21 -3.35
CA SER A 182 2.82 -16.74 -4.59
C SER A 182 1.39 -16.22 -4.77
N PRO A 183 1.05 -15.61 -5.90
CA PRO A 183 -0.31 -15.13 -6.19
C PRO A 183 -1.30 -16.26 -6.42
N ASP A 184 -0.83 -17.48 -6.69
CA ASP A 184 -1.66 -18.61 -7.15
C ASP A 184 -2.30 -19.42 -6.03
N THR A 185 -1.97 -19.12 -4.77
CA THR A 185 -2.61 -19.80 -3.64
C THR A 185 -4.08 -19.40 -3.49
N PRO A 186 -4.97 -20.32 -3.05
CA PRO A 186 -6.39 -19.99 -2.87
C PRO A 186 -6.63 -18.76 -1.99
N PRO A 187 -5.95 -18.55 -0.84
CA PRO A 187 -6.12 -17.33 -0.06
C PRO A 187 -5.71 -16.05 -0.81
N MET A 188 -4.63 -16.09 -1.60
CA MET A 188 -4.17 -14.91 -2.35
C MET A 188 -5.14 -14.56 -3.50
N LYS A 189 -5.69 -15.55 -4.19
CA LYS A 189 -6.73 -15.33 -5.20
C LYS A 189 -8.00 -14.76 -4.57
N ALA A 190 -8.43 -15.29 -3.43
CA ALA A 190 -9.58 -14.78 -2.70
C ALA A 190 -9.36 -13.32 -2.24
N LEU A 191 -8.17 -13.01 -1.72
CA LEU A 191 -7.80 -11.65 -1.31
C LEU A 191 -7.82 -10.67 -2.50
N LEU A 192 -7.30 -11.07 -3.66
CA LEU A 192 -7.31 -10.23 -4.86
C LEU A 192 -8.74 -9.97 -5.36
N ALA A 193 -9.59 -10.99 -5.34
CA ALA A 193 -11.00 -10.85 -5.70
C ALA A 193 -11.77 -9.94 -4.74
N ASP A 194 -11.56 -10.09 -3.44
CA ASP A 194 -12.15 -9.21 -2.41
C ASP A 194 -11.66 -7.77 -2.58
N HIS A 195 -10.35 -7.56 -2.77
CA HIS A 195 -9.77 -6.25 -3.04
C HIS A 195 -10.39 -5.56 -4.25
N ALA A 196 -10.59 -6.30 -5.36
CA ALA A 196 -11.19 -5.78 -6.58
C ALA A 196 -12.67 -5.38 -6.42
N ALA A 197 -13.32 -5.89 -5.38
CA ALA A 197 -14.71 -5.61 -5.08
C ALA A 197 -14.94 -4.34 -4.26
N GLN A 198 -13.88 -3.77 -3.69
CA GLN A 198 -13.98 -2.65 -2.75
C GLN A 198 -14.15 -1.30 -3.45
N ASP A 199 -14.81 -0.39 -2.76
CA ASP A 199 -14.92 1.03 -3.13
C ASP A 199 -14.62 1.89 -1.89
N TRP A 200 -13.45 2.50 -1.86
CA TRP A 200 -12.94 3.27 -0.72
C TRP A 200 -13.20 4.77 -0.85
N ARG A 201 -13.93 5.23 -1.86
CA ARG A 201 -14.15 6.66 -2.11
C ARG A 201 -14.83 7.35 -0.92
N ALA A 202 -15.84 6.71 -0.33
CA ALA A 202 -16.50 7.25 0.87
C ALA A 202 -15.56 7.30 2.08
N THR A 203 -14.70 6.30 2.25
CA THR A 203 -13.69 6.28 3.31
C THR A 203 -12.70 7.43 3.13
N ILE A 204 -12.17 7.63 1.92
CA ILE A 204 -11.22 8.71 1.63
C ILE A 204 -11.87 10.08 1.87
N ALA A 205 -13.11 10.27 1.45
CA ALA A 205 -13.85 11.50 1.69
C ALA A 205 -14.03 11.83 3.19
N GLY A 206 -14.11 10.79 4.03
CA GLY A 206 -14.25 10.92 5.47
C GLY A 206 -12.95 11.03 6.28
N ILE A 207 -11.77 10.93 5.66
CA ILE A 207 -10.48 11.08 6.35
C ILE A 207 -10.32 12.53 6.83
N ASP A 208 -10.18 12.72 8.12
CA ASP A 208 -10.00 14.02 8.79
C ASP A 208 -8.53 14.28 9.20
N ARG A 209 -7.61 13.64 8.54
CA ARG A 209 -6.15 13.75 8.73
C ARG A 209 -5.46 14.17 7.43
N PRO A 210 -4.28 14.80 7.51
CA PRO A 210 -3.49 15.07 6.32
C PRO A 210 -3.29 13.83 5.46
N TYR A 211 -3.52 13.97 4.16
CA TYR A 211 -3.52 12.84 3.23
C TYR A 211 -2.73 13.16 1.95
N LEU A 212 -1.76 12.30 1.63
CA LEU A 212 -1.00 12.38 0.40
C LEU A 212 -1.27 11.14 -0.47
N MET A 213 -1.61 11.36 -1.74
CA MET A 213 -1.64 10.29 -2.73
C MET A 213 -0.53 10.50 -3.77
N VAL A 214 0.32 9.49 -3.94
CA VAL A 214 1.41 9.48 -4.92
C VAL A 214 1.08 8.50 -6.03
N ALA A 215 1.10 8.95 -7.28
CA ALA A 215 0.88 8.10 -8.45
C ALA A 215 2.11 8.04 -9.35
N GLY A 216 2.32 6.92 -10.03
CA GLY A 216 3.23 6.82 -11.17
C GLY A 216 2.54 7.29 -12.45
N ARG A 217 3.17 8.20 -13.24
CA ARG A 217 2.61 8.67 -14.51
C ARG A 217 2.33 7.53 -15.48
N ASP A 218 3.19 6.54 -15.47
CA ASP A 218 3.15 5.41 -16.37
C ASP A 218 2.78 4.12 -15.61
N SER A 219 1.81 4.20 -14.68
CA SER A 219 1.30 3.02 -13.97
C SER A 219 0.71 2.01 -14.96
N GLN A 220 1.02 0.74 -14.74
CA GLN A 220 0.54 -0.35 -15.58
C GLN A 220 -0.92 -0.72 -15.29
N PHE A 221 -1.49 -0.24 -14.19
CA PHE A 221 -2.77 -0.77 -13.70
C PHE A 221 -3.94 0.20 -13.86
N TRP A 222 -3.68 1.52 -13.75
CA TRP A 222 -4.72 2.56 -13.81
C TRP A 222 -4.15 3.92 -14.25
N PRO A 223 -5.01 4.82 -14.75
CA PRO A 223 -4.60 6.18 -15.09
C PRO A 223 -4.06 6.93 -13.86
N ALA A 224 -2.98 7.71 -14.04
CA ALA A 224 -2.42 8.52 -12.94
C ALA A 224 -3.40 9.56 -12.37
N ALA A 225 -4.45 9.90 -13.12
CA ALA A 225 -5.54 10.77 -12.69
C ALA A 225 -6.29 10.23 -11.45
N HIS A 226 -6.19 8.92 -11.17
CA HIS A 226 -6.76 8.36 -9.94
C HIS A 226 -6.31 9.13 -8.69
N ALA A 227 -5.06 9.63 -8.68
CA ALA A 227 -4.53 10.32 -7.51
C ALA A 227 -5.21 11.68 -7.27
N SER A 228 -5.28 12.54 -8.28
CA SER A 228 -5.94 13.84 -8.16
C SER A 228 -7.44 13.69 -7.88
N GLU A 229 -8.13 12.85 -8.64
CA GLU A 229 -9.57 12.65 -8.47
C GLU A 229 -9.92 11.99 -7.12
N SER A 230 -9.03 11.18 -6.54
CA SER A 230 -9.24 10.63 -5.19
C SER A 230 -9.10 11.71 -4.11
N VAL A 231 -8.10 12.59 -4.21
CA VAL A 231 -7.91 13.65 -3.21
C VAL A 231 -8.91 14.78 -3.36
N ASP A 232 -9.50 14.99 -4.52
CA ASP A 232 -10.60 15.94 -4.70
C ASP A 232 -11.84 15.59 -3.86
N LEU A 233 -11.93 14.34 -3.39
CA LEU A 233 -12.94 13.90 -2.43
C LEU A 233 -12.67 14.38 -1.00
N ASN A 234 -11.44 14.83 -0.70
CA ASN A 234 -10.98 15.13 0.66
C ASN A 234 -10.27 16.50 0.73
N PRO A 235 -10.78 17.46 1.52
CA PRO A 235 -10.19 18.81 1.61
C PRO A 235 -8.77 18.85 2.21
N LEU A 236 -8.34 17.81 2.90
CA LEU A 236 -6.99 17.66 3.45
C LEU A 236 -6.07 16.85 2.52
N GLY A 237 -6.60 16.44 1.36
CA GLY A 237 -5.89 15.62 0.38
C GLY A 237 -4.94 16.44 -0.49
N ARG A 238 -3.78 15.85 -0.77
CA ARG A 238 -2.81 16.33 -1.77
C ARG A 238 -2.41 15.19 -2.68
N SER A 239 -2.10 15.46 -3.94
CA SER A 239 -1.60 14.46 -4.86
C SER A 239 -0.28 14.87 -5.50
N VAL A 240 0.56 13.87 -5.77
CA VAL A 240 1.81 14.01 -6.52
C VAL A 240 1.87 12.93 -7.58
N VAL A 241 2.16 13.31 -8.80
CA VAL A 241 2.38 12.36 -9.90
C VAL A 241 3.86 12.36 -10.26
N LEU A 242 4.49 11.21 -10.14
CA LEU A 242 5.91 11.03 -10.47
C LEU A 242 6.06 10.68 -11.94
N GLU A 243 6.82 11.49 -12.66
CA GLU A 243 7.11 11.30 -14.08
C GLU A 243 8.08 10.14 -14.32
N ASN A 244 7.93 9.45 -15.47
CA ASN A 244 8.72 8.26 -15.82
C ASN A 244 8.71 7.19 -14.71
N CYS A 245 7.55 6.94 -14.15
CA CYS A 245 7.32 6.12 -12.98
C CYS A 245 6.16 5.16 -13.22
N GLY A 246 6.38 3.87 -13.01
CA GLY A 246 5.34 2.84 -13.07
C GLY A 246 4.60 2.68 -11.73
N HIS A 247 3.91 1.55 -11.60
CA HIS A 247 3.11 1.21 -10.42
C HIS A 247 3.89 1.20 -9.10
N ALA A 248 5.10 0.71 -9.11
CA ALA A 248 5.92 0.62 -7.90
C ALA A 248 6.69 1.94 -7.64
N ALA A 249 5.98 3.04 -7.41
CA ALA A 249 6.55 4.39 -7.35
C ALA A 249 7.69 4.53 -6.33
N ASN A 250 7.56 3.92 -5.17
CA ASN A 250 8.59 3.89 -4.12
C ASN A 250 9.87 3.16 -4.54
N MET A 251 9.81 2.24 -5.51
CA MET A 251 10.96 1.51 -6.05
C MET A 251 11.45 2.12 -7.37
N ASP A 252 10.56 2.52 -8.27
CA ASP A 252 10.91 3.05 -9.58
C ASP A 252 11.61 4.41 -9.51
N ARG A 253 11.15 5.27 -8.62
CA ARG A 253 11.66 6.63 -8.40
C ARG A 253 11.91 6.92 -6.92
N PRO A 254 12.78 6.12 -6.26
CA PRO A 254 12.91 6.19 -4.80
C PRO A 254 13.37 7.56 -4.28
N LYS A 255 14.16 8.31 -5.04
CA LYS A 255 14.62 9.64 -4.62
C LYS A 255 13.48 10.65 -4.65
N GLU A 256 12.76 10.69 -5.76
CA GLU A 256 11.62 11.59 -5.97
C GLU A 256 10.46 11.25 -5.04
N PHE A 257 10.19 9.96 -4.85
CA PHE A 257 9.20 9.49 -3.89
C PHE A 257 9.57 9.88 -2.45
N ASN A 258 10.81 9.61 -2.03
CA ASN A 258 11.27 9.97 -0.69
C ASN A 258 11.21 11.49 -0.46
N ALA A 259 11.57 12.30 -1.47
CA ALA A 259 11.48 13.76 -1.37
C ALA A 259 10.02 14.22 -1.15
N ALA A 260 9.07 13.73 -1.96
CA ALA A 260 7.65 14.08 -1.82
C ALA A 260 7.06 13.60 -0.48
N MET A 261 7.44 12.40 -0.04
CA MET A 261 7.01 11.85 1.24
C MET A 261 7.53 12.69 2.42
N LEU A 262 8.84 13.01 2.45
CA LEU A 262 9.45 13.78 3.54
C LEU A 262 8.93 15.22 3.55
N GLU A 263 8.81 15.88 2.39
CA GLU A 263 8.20 17.23 2.29
C GLU A 263 6.77 17.24 2.86
N PHE A 264 5.98 16.20 2.58
CA PHE A 264 4.64 16.06 3.17
C PHE A 264 4.71 15.87 4.68
N LEU A 265 5.59 15.02 5.20
CA LEU A 265 5.76 14.78 6.63
C LEU A 265 6.21 16.05 7.37
N ASP A 266 7.15 16.81 6.82
CA ASP A 266 7.61 18.09 7.37
C ASP A 266 6.47 19.14 7.40
N SER A 267 5.51 19.05 6.47
CA SER A 267 4.38 20.01 6.40
C SER A 267 3.27 19.75 7.43
N ILE A 268 3.34 18.65 8.15
CA ILE A 268 2.32 18.23 9.15
C ILE A 268 2.89 18.24 10.59
N GLU A 269 4.17 18.59 10.76
CA GLU A 269 4.79 18.88 12.05
C GLU A 269 4.39 20.28 12.53
#